data_98bbab82d0ecc9d47c23825feed8d27a
#
_entry.id   98bbab82d0ecc9d47c23825feed8d27a
#
_cell.length_a   1.000
_cell.length_b   1.000
_cell.length_c   1.000
_cell.angle_alpha   90.00
_cell.angle_beta   90.00
_cell.angle_gamma   90.00
#
_symmetry.space_group_name_H-M   'P 1'
#
loop_
_entity.id
_entity.type
_entity.pdbx_description
1 polymer ?
#
loop_
_entity_poly.entity_id
_entity_poly.type
_entity_poly.pdbx_seq_one_letter_code
_entity_poly.pdbx_strand_id
1 'polypeptide(L)'
;MKIVTWNCNGAFRKKFERLIHIDADIYIIQECEDPEKCYDQAYKNWASNYLWIGNNKNSGLGVFAKEGVLLKLLNWESTGLQSFLPFTANDKFTILADWTKQANSPTFQYIGQLWKYLQTHQSKFCLSKFLTKMKALIKLQFQQKNGMN
;
A
#
# COMPACT_ATOMS: atom_id res chain seq x y z
N MET A 1 11.30 8.52 -9.10
CA MET A 1 10.43 8.21 -7.95
C MET A 1 10.74 6.81 -7.46
N LYS A 2 11.17 6.71 -6.23
CA LYS A 2 11.51 5.45 -5.53
C LYS A 2 10.36 5.08 -4.60
N ILE A 3 9.84 3.85 -4.73
CA ILE A 3 8.74 3.33 -3.92
C ILE A 3 9.24 2.11 -3.17
N VAL A 4 8.97 2.07 -1.87
CA VAL A 4 9.24 0.93 -0.99
C VAL A 4 7.92 0.33 -0.53
N THR A 5 7.83 -0.99 -0.49
CA THR A 5 6.70 -1.70 0.11
C THR A 5 7.19 -2.65 1.19
N TRP A 6 6.46 -2.70 2.31
CA TRP A 6 6.82 -3.55 3.45
C TRP A 6 5.57 -3.99 4.22
N ASN A 7 5.39 -5.30 4.39
CA ASN A 7 4.48 -5.80 5.41
C ASN A 7 5.21 -5.79 6.76
N CYS A 8 4.86 -4.85 7.62
CA CYS A 8 5.56 -4.63 8.88
C CYS A 8 5.17 -5.61 10.00
N ASN A 9 4.17 -6.45 9.79
CA ASN A 9 3.66 -7.38 10.79
C ASN A 9 3.27 -6.65 12.11
N GLY A 10 2.49 -5.59 11.99
CA GLY A 10 2.00 -4.79 13.11
C GLY A 10 3.04 -3.93 13.83
N ALA A 11 2.57 -3.10 14.75
CA ALA A 11 3.39 -2.21 15.58
C ALA A 11 4.36 -1.33 14.77
N PHE A 12 3.91 -0.80 13.64
CA PHE A 12 4.74 0.00 12.74
C PHE A 12 5.27 1.26 13.42
N ARG A 13 4.51 1.89 14.33
CA ARG A 13 4.95 3.03 15.15
C ARG A 13 6.26 2.77 15.93
N LYS A 14 6.61 1.51 16.19
CA LYS A 14 7.88 1.11 16.83
C LYS A 14 8.97 0.74 15.83
N LYS A 15 8.69 0.80 14.52
CA LYS A 15 9.56 0.26 13.47
C LYS A 15 9.85 1.26 12.35
N PHE A 16 9.10 2.35 12.24
CA PHE A 16 9.21 3.31 11.13
C PHE A 16 10.61 3.90 11.00
N GLU A 17 11.33 4.06 12.11
CA GLU A 17 12.70 4.56 12.13
C GLU A 17 13.66 3.73 11.25
N ARG A 18 13.36 2.44 11.05
CA ARG A 18 14.14 1.58 10.14
C ARG A 18 14.07 2.03 8.69
N LEU A 19 13.06 2.81 8.32
CA LEU A 19 12.86 3.31 6.97
C LEU A 19 13.57 4.65 6.72
N ILE A 20 13.97 5.38 7.76
CA ILE A 20 14.58 6.72 7.65
C ILE A 20 15.80 6.70 6.73
N HIS A 21 16.59 5.63 6.77
CA HIS A 21 17.81 5.49 5.97
C HIS A 21 17.55 5.03 4.52
N ILE A 22 16.31 4.70 4.16
CA ILE A 22 16.00 4.15 2.83
C ILE A 22 15.73 5.26 1.81
N ASP A 23 15.65 6.48 2.14
CA ASP A 23 15.39 7.64 1.23
C ASP A 23 14.50 7.26 0.02
N ALA A 24 13.26 6.89 0.30
CA ALA A 24 12.25 6.66 -0.72
C ALA A 24 11.29 7.84 -0.83
N ASP A 25 10.68 8.01 -1.99
CA ASP A 25 9.66 9.04 -2.20
C ASP A 25 8.32 8.63 -1.60
N ILE A 26 8.02 7.32 -1.64
CA ILE A 26 6.76 6.74 -1.14
C ILE A 26 7.06 5.40 -0.44
N TYR A 27 6.41 5.20 0.70
CA TYR A 27 6.41 3.95 1.46
C TYR A 27 4.99 3.39 1.51
N ILE A 28 4.79 2.17 1.05
CA ILE A 28 3.51 1.45 1.11
C ILE A 28 3.65 0.36 2.18
N ILE A 29 2.96 0.55 3.30
CA ILE A 29 3.14 -0.28 4.50
C ILE A 29 1.84 -1.03 4.80
N GLN A 30 1.92 -2.35 4.80
CA GLN A 30 0.83 -3.21 5.24
C GLN A 30 0.96 -3.48 6.74
N GLU A 31 -0.18 -3.63 7.41
CA GLU A 31 -0.33 -3.90 8.84
C GLU A 31 0.14 -2.76 9.75
N CYS A 32 0.10 -1.52 9.26
CA CYS A 32 0.43 -0.35 10.06
C CYS A 32 -0.77 0.25 10.79
N GLU A 33 -0.49 0.97 11.87
CA GLU A 33 -1.49 1.73 12.61
C GLU A 33 -1.93 2.98 11.84
N ASP A 34 -3.15 3.44 12.11
CA ASP A 34 -3.69 4.72 11.66
C ASP A 34 -2.93 5.87 12.36
N PRO A 35 -2.19 6.72 11.66
CA PRO A 35 -1.47 7.82 12.28
C PRO A 35 -2.37 8.80 13.02
N GLU A 36 -3.59 9.05 12.52
CA GLU A 36 -4.52 9.98 13.16
C GLU A 36 -4.91 9.51 14.56
N LYS A 37 -5.16 8.20 14.71
CA LYS A 37 -5.63 7.57 15.95
C LYS A 37 -4.51 7.00 16.83
N CYS A 38 -3.26 7.16 16.41
CA CYS A 38 -2.09 6.74 17.17
C CYS A 38 -1.74 7.79 18.23
N TYR A 39 -1.27 7.35 19.40
CA TYR A 39 -0.80 8.27 20.46
C TYR A 39 0.69 8.59 20.37
N ASP A 40 1.44 7.90 19.51
CA ASP A 40 2.87 8.10 19.32
C ASP A 40 3.14 9.35 18.49
N GLN A 41 3.66 10.40 19.13
CA GLN A 41 3.89 11.67 18.46
C GLN A 41 5.03 11.62 17.44
N ALA A 42 6.06 10.83 17.68
CA ALA A 42 7.17 10.68 16.74
C ALA A 42 6.68 10.02 15.44
N TYR A 43 5.85 8.98 15.56
CA TYR A 43 5.21 8.35 14.41
C TYR A 43 4.28 9.31 13.66
N LYS A 44 3.45 10.09 14.37
CA LYS A 44 2.58 11.10 13.74
C LYS A 44 3.37 12.15 12.96
N ASN A 45 4.46 12.64 13.53
CA ASN A 45 5.31 13.62 12.88
C ASN A 45 5.96 13.07 11.62
N TRP A 46 6.45 11.82 11.68
CA TRP A 46 6.99 11.12 10.51
C TRP A 46 5.91 10.89 9.44
N ALA A 47 4.72 10.51 9.86
CA ALA A 47 3.55 10.25 9.00
C ALA A 47 2.76 11.53 8.65
N SER A 48 3.43 12.66 8.42
CA SER A 48 2.78 13.95 8.15
C SER A 48 2.07 14.03 6.80
N ASN A 49 2.51 13.22 5.82
CA ASN A 49 1.95 13.15 4.47
C ASN A 49 1.58 11.71 4.14
N TYR A 50 0.31 11.36 4.32
CA TYR A 50 -0.11 9.97 4.17
C TYR A 50 -1.55 9.80 3.68
N LEU A 51 -1.84 8.60 3.19
CA LEU A 51 -3.17 8.04 3.01
C LEU A 51 -3.23 6.71 3.79
N TRP A 52 -4.36 6.42 4.40
CA TRP A 52 -4.53 5.19 5.17
C TRP A 52 -5.93 4.61 5.03
N ILE A 53 -6.03 3.28 5.03
CA ILE A 53 -7.29 2.54 5.03
C ILE A 53 -7.16 1.29 5.91
N GLY A 54 -8.17 1.06 6.73
CA GLY A 54 -8.23 -0.13 7.60
C GLY A 54 -9.54 -0.23 8.36
N ASN A 55 -9.86 -1.43 8.82
CA ASN A 55 -11.08 -1.71 9.57
C ASN A 55 -10.93 -1.40 11.07
N ASN A 56 -9.71 -1.31 11.56
CA ASN A 56 -9.41 -0.90 12.93
C ASN A 56 -8.12 -0.09 12.96
N LYS A 57 -7.99 0.78 13.95
CA LYS A 57 -6.86 1.73 14.08
C LYS A 57 -5.47 1.10 14.21
N ASN A 58 -5.39 -0.18 14.53
CA ASN A 58 -4.12 -0.85 14.84
C ASN A 58 -3.55 -1.61 13.65
N SER A 59 -4.32 -1.81 12.58
CA SER A 59 -3.87 -2.61 11.44
C SER A 59 -4.59 -2.20 10.16
N GLY A 60 -3.87 -1.59 9.24
CA GLY A 60 -4.35 -1.15 7.95
C GLY A 60 -3.26 -1.11 6.90
N LEU A 61 -3.61 -0.53 5.76
CA LEU A 61 -2.72 -0.24 4.66
C LEU A 61 -2.45 1.26 4.64
N GLY A 62 -1.19 1.66 4.82
CA GLY A 62 -0.74 3.03 4.78
C GLY A 62 0.14 3.32 3.56
N VAL A 63 -0.05 4.49 2.98
CA VAL A 63 0.83 5.08 1.98
C VAL A 63 1.39 6.34 2.58
N PHE A 64 2.69 6.38 2.80
CA PHE A 64 3.40 7.51 3.39
C PHE A 64 4.35 8.10 2.35
N ALA A 65 4.40 9.41 2.24
CA ALA A 65 5.25 10.07 1.28
C ALA A 65 6.11 11.15 1.93
N LYS A 66 7.30 11.36 1.39
CA LYS A 66 8.16 12.45 1.83
C LYS A 66 7.52 13.80 1.51
N GLU A 67 8.00 14.83 2.17
CA GLU A 67 7.61 16.20 1.88
C GLU A 67 7.80 16.54 0.39
N GLY A 68 6.87 17.30 -0.17
CA GLY A 68 6.88 17.69 -1.59
C GLY A 68 6.26 16.66 -2.55
N VAL A 69 5.90 15.45 -2.10
CA VAL A 69 5.13 14.50 -2.91
C VAL A 69 3.64 14.72 -2.67
N LEU A 70 2.90 15.10 -3.71
CA LEU A 70 1.45 15.28 -3.62
C LEU A 70 0.75 13.92 -3.75
N LEU A 71 0.09 13.50 -2.67
CA LEU A 71 -0.78 12.31 -2.67
C LEU A 71 -2.24 12.72 -2.85
N LYS A 72 -2.96 12.08 -3.77
CA LYS A 72 -4.42 12.24 -3.93
C LYS A 72 -5.09 10.88 -3.98
N LEU A 73 -6.00 10.62 -3.05
CA LEU A 73 -6.85 9.43 -3.07
C LEU A 73 -7.75 9.46 -4.31
N LEU A 74 -7.86 8.32 -4.99
CA LEU A 74 -8.80 8.13 -6.09
C LEU A 74 -10.06 7.42 -5.57
N ASN A 75 -11.22 7.96 -5.93
CA ASN A 75 -12.50 7.34 -5.58
C ASN A 75 -12.85 6.23 -6.58
N TRP A 76 -12.21 5.07 -6.42
CA TRP A 76 -12.56 3.87 -7.18
C TRP A 76 -13.47 2.98 -6.34
N GLU A 77 -14.50 2.45 -6.97
CA GLU A 77 -15.43 1.56 -6.30
C GLU A 77 -14.72 0.32 -5.74
N SER A 78 -14.95 0.00 -4.47
CA SER A 78 -14.28 -1.13 -3.81
C SER A 78 -14.75 -2.50 -4.28
N THR A 79 -15.95 -2.58 -4.89
CA THR A 79 -16.58 -3.85 -5.33
C THR A 79 -16.70 -4.91 -4.23
N GLY A 80 -16.85 -4.46 -2.98
CA GLY A 80 -16.90 -5.32 -1.80
C GLY A 80 -15.53 -5.89 -1.38
N LEU A 81 -14.44 -5.48 -2.03
CA LEU A 81 -13.08 -5.84 -1.64
C LEU A 81 -12.50 -4.81 -0.67
N GLN A 82 -11.63 -5.28 0.22
CA GLN A 82 -11.03 -4.45 1.27
C GLN A 82 -9.53 -4.27 1.04
N SER A 83 -8.99 -3.20 1.63
CA SER A 83 -7.55 -2.92 1.63
C SER A 83 -6.97 -2.68 0.23
N PHE A 84 -7.74 -1.99 -0.62
CA PHE A 84 -7.29 -1.43 -1.90
C PHE A 84 -7.31 0.08 -1.80
N LEU A 85 -6.17 0.72 -2.05
CA LEU A 85 -5.96 2.16 -1.92
C LEU A 85 -5.40 2.71 -3.23
N PRO A 86 -6.26 3.07 -4.19
CA PRO A 86 -5.85 3.72 -5.42
C PRO A 86 -5.56 5.20 -5.17
N PHE A 87 -4.44 5.70 -5.66
CA PHE A 87 -4.04 7.09 -5.49
C PHE A 87 -3.18 7.59 -6.64
N THR A 88 -3.06 8.92 -6.76
CA THR A 88 -2.05 9.53 -7.62
C THR A 88 -0.91 10.10 -6.79
N ALA A 89 0.28 10.09 -7.38
CA ALA A 89 1.44 10.78 -6.88
C ALA A 89 1.86 11.86 -7.88
N ASN A 90 1.91 13.12 -7.41
CA ASN A 90 2.27 14.31 -8.19
C ASN A 90 1.42 14.48 -9.47
N ASP A 91 0.17 14.03 -9.47
CA ASP A 91 -0.74 14.00 -10.63
C ASP A 91 -0.16 13.31 -11.88
N LYS A 92 0.96 12.60 -11.75
CA LYS A 92 1.69 11.95 -12.85
C LYS A 92 1.59 10.43 -12.82
N PHE A 93 1.50 9.85 -11.64
CA PHE A 93 1.52 8.40 -11.47
C PHE A 93 0.25 7.95 -10.78
N THR A 94 -0.48 7.06 -11.42
CA THR A 94 -1.57 6.33 -10.78
C THR A 94 -1.02 5.04 -10.19
N ILE A 95 -1.22 4.86 -8.89
CA ILE A 95 -0.68 3.74 -8.12
C ILE A 95 -1.84 3.08 -7.39
N LEU A 96 -1.84 1.76 -7.38
CA LEU A 96 -2.73 0.96 -6.55
C LEU A 96 -1.88 0.30 -5.46
N ALA A 97 -2.06 0.73 -4.22
CA ALA A 97 -1.57 -0.02 -3.07
C ALA A 97 -2.61 -1.05 -2.66
N ASP A 98 -2.17 -2.25 -2.35
CA ASP A 98 -3.06 -3.32 -1.90
C ASP A 98 -2.47 -4.13 -0.75
N TRP A 99 -3.36 -4.67 0.07
CA TRP A 99 -3.05 -5.64 1.09
C TRP A 99 -4.12 -6.73 1.06
N THR A 100 -3.96 -7.67 0.17
CA THR A 100 -4.87 -8.80 0.02
C THR A 100 -4.68 -9.80 1.15
N LYS A 101 -5.77 -10.17 1.80
CA LYS A 101 -5.81 -11.19 2.85
C LYS A 101 -6.79 -12.28 2.47
N GLN A 102 -6.52 -13.52 2.86
CA GLN A 102 -7.47 -14.61 2.70
C GLN A 102 -8.81 -14.33 3.39
N ALA A 103 -8.77 -13.72 4.56
CA ALA A 103 -9.97 -13.37 5.34
C ALA A 103 -10.86 -12.30 4.68
N ASN A 104 -10.34 -11.51 3.74
CA ASN A 104 -11.11 -10.46 3.06
C ASN A 104 -12.04 -11.00 1.98
N SER A 105 -11.79 -12.20 1.46
CA SER A 105 -12.65 -12.89 0.51
C SER A 105 -12.35 -14.39 0.49
N PRO A 106 -13.25 -15.21 1.05
CA PRO A 106 -13.09 -16.67 1.00
C PRO A 106 -13.05 -17.23 -0.43
N THR A 107 -13.73 -16.56 -1.36
CA THR A 107 -13.83 -17.00 -2.76
C THR A 107 -12.62 -16.59 -3.59
N PHE A 108 -12.02 -15.42 -3.27
CA PHE A 108 -10.92 -14.85 -4.05
C PHE A 108 -9.71 -14.66 -3.13
N GLN A 109 -8.90 -15.71 -2.98
CA GLN A 109 -7.69 -15.62 -2.17
C GLN A 109 -6.65 -14.70 -2.85
N TYR A 110 -5.95 -13.89 -2.07
CA TYR A 110 -4.79 -13.08 -2.49
C TYR A 110 -4.87 -12.49 -3.91
N ILE A 111 -4.21 -13.12 -4.88
CA ILE A 111 -4.10 -12.65 -6.27
C ILE A 111 -5.47 -12.58 -6.98
N GLY A 112 -6.42 -13.42 -6.60
CA GLY A 112 -7.77 -13.42 -7.14
C GLY A 112 -8.53 -12.14 -6.77
N GLN A 113 -8.33 -11.60 -5.56
CA GLN A 113 -8.92 -10.32 -5.15
C GLN A 113 -8.36 -9.17 -6.00
N LEU A 114 -7.05 -9.12 -6.19
CA LEU A 114 -6.40 -8.15 -7.04
C LEU A 114 -6.91 -8.24 -8.49
N TRP A 115 -7.00 -9.45 -9.02
CA TRP A 115 -7.52 -9.70 -10.37
C TRP A 115 -8.95 -9.17 -10.52
N LYS A 116 -9.85 -9.51 -9.60
CA LYS A 116 -11.24 -9.02 -9.61
C LYS A 116 -11.30 -7.49 -9.58
N TYR A 117 -10.53 -6.86 -8.70
CA TYR A 117 -10.45 -5.41 -8.58
C TYR A 117 -10.01 -4.75 -9.89
N LEU A 118 -8.99 -5.30 -10.52
CA LEU A 118 -8.44 -4.79 -11.78
C LEU A 118 -9.40 -4.98 -12.96
N GLN A 119 -10.13 -6.11 -13.01
CA GLN A 119 -11.15 -6.33 -14.04
C GLN A 119 -12.25 -5.25 -13.98
N THR A 120 -12.70 -4.91 -12.78
CA THR A 120 -13.72 -3.87 -12.60
C THR A 120 -13.23 -2.48 -13.03
N HIS A 121 -11.94 -2.24 -12.94
CA HIS A 121 -11.34 -0.94 -13.25
C HIS A 121 -10.49 -0.93 -14.52
N GLN A 122 -10.74 -1.84 -15.47
CA GLN A 122 -9.93 -2.00 -16.70
C GLN A 122 -9.71 -0.70 -17.47
N SER A 123 -10.75 0.14 -17.58
CA SER A 123 -10.67 1.43 -18.28
C SER A 123 -9.72 2.44 -17.63
N LYS A 124 -9.36 2.24 -16.37
CA LYS A 124 -8.48 3.13 -15.60
C LYS A 124 -7.01 2.71 -15.65
N PHE A 125 -6.73 1.54 -16.21
CA PHE A 125 -5.39 1.01 -16.39
C PHE A 125 -5.07 0.87 -17.88
N CYS A 126 -3.92 1.39 -18.31
CA CYS A 126 -3.39 1.06 -19.62
C CYS A 126 -2.78 -0.36 -19.53
N LEU A 127 -3.47 -1.36 -20.05
CA LEU A 127 -3.13 -2.80 -19.92
C LEU A 127 -1.68 -3.14 -20.30
N SER A 128 -1.09 -2.47 -21.30
CA SER A 128 0.28 -2.70 -21.73
C SER A 128 1.32 -2.31 -20.68
N LYS A 129 1.08 -1.23 -19.93
CA LYS A 129 1.97 -0.78 -18.84
C LYS A 129 1.74 -1.57 -17.55
N PHE A 130 0.57 -2.17 -17.38
CA PHE A 130 0.18 -2.87 -16.18
C PHE A 130 0.80 -4.27 -16.08
N LEU A 131 0.78 -5.06 -17.15
CA LEU A 131 1.39 -6.40 -17.17
C LEU A 131 2.90 -6.38 -16.88
N THR A 132 3.60 -5.34 -17.31
CA THR A 132 5.03 -5.16 -17.00
C THR A 132 5.27 -4.84 -15.53
N LYS A 133 4.40 -4.03 -14.91
CA LYS A 133 4.48 -3.69 -13.47
C LYS A 133 4.04 -4.84 -12.56
N MET A 134 3.03 -5.64 -12.94
CA MET A 134 2.63 -6.84 -12.20
C MET A 134 3.75 -7.87 -12.12
N LYS A 135 4.50 -8.09 -13.20
CA LYS A 135 5.67 -8.99 -13.19
C LYS A 135 6.75 -8.52 -12.20
N ALA A 136 6.93 -7.21 -12.03
CA ALA A 136 7.88 -6.65 -11.08
C ALA A 136 7.41 -6.80 -9.61
N LEU A 137 6.12 -6.56 -9.32
CA LEU A 137 5.53 -6.71 -8.00
C LEU A 137 5.52 -8.18 -7.52
N ILE A 138 5.16 -9.11 -8.40
CA ILE A 138 5.21 -10.55 -8.12
C ILE A 138 6.66 -10.98 -7.84
N LYS A 139 7.62 -10.47 -8.59
CA LYS A 139 9.04 -10.81 -8.41
C LYS A 139 9.59 -10.33 -7.06
N LEU A 140 9.17 -9.17 -6.57
CA LEU A 140 9.54 -8.64 -5.25
C LEU A 140 8.94 -9.44 -4.10
N GLN A 141 7.68 -9.88 -4.20
CA GLN A 141 7.05 -10.74 -3.19
C GLN A 141 7.68 -12.14 -3.11
N PHE A 142 8.12 -12.71 -4.24
CA PHE A 142 8.81 -14.00 -4.25
C PHE A 142 10.22 -13.95 -3.66
N GLN A 143 10.93 -12.83 -3.82
CA GLN A 143 12.28 -12.68 -3.23
C GLN A 143 12.25 -12.52 -1.72
N GLN A 144 11.20 -11.92 -1.13
CA GLN A 144 11.06 -11.82 0.33
C GLN A 144 10.77 -13.17 1.02
N LYS A 145 10.10 -14.11 0.35
CA LYS A 145 9.86 -15.45 0.90
C LYS A 145 11.11 -16.34 0.94
N ASN A 146 12.05 -16.11 0.04
CA ASN A 146 13.26 -16.94 -0.07
C ASN A 146 14.46 -16.39 0.72
N GLY A 147 14.33 -15.27 1.38
CA GLY A 147 15.38 -14.63 2.19
C GLY A 147 15.24 -14.81 3.70
N MET A 148 14.32 -15.67 4.15
CA MET A 148 14.17 -16.04 5.55
C MET A 148 14.39 -17.56 5.69
N ASN A 149 15.64 -17.99 5.60
CA ASN A 149 16.17 -19.21 6.18
C ASN A 149 17.41 -18.85 6.98
#